data_ac04e2b50de2ae92d03867ad57a331b5
#
_entry.id   ac04e2b50de2ae92d03867ad57a331b5
#
_cell.length_a   1.000
_cell.length_b   1.000
_cell.length_c   1.000
_cell.angle_alpha   90.00
_cell.angle_beta   90.00
_cell.angle_gamma   90.00
#
_symmetry.space_group_name_H-M   'P 1'
#
loop_
_entity.id
_entity.type
_entity.pdbx_description
1 polymer ?
#
loop_
_entity_poly.entity_id
_entity_poly.type
_entity_poly.pdbx_seq_one_letter_code
_entity_poly.pdbx_strand_id
1 'polypeptide(L)'
;MIKYLVKIVLGMGLLYVGAGCRSTKKLQTAINKRDTNMVISPGSANPDSLKGAIDILQSLEKHKIQFTTLSAKIKVQYEDKNGKQPDFNAFIRLRKDSVLWISISATFLGIEAFRILMTKDSIIIINKLDKRVEYHPFSYVTDIARIPLNFSTLQDLIIGNPIYVGDSVVAFRQTENHILIGTVGKFFKNLLTVSEDYNLIERSKLDDIDIGQNRTADLTYGEYEKNNGVSFATYREITVAEKTKVDISLLFKQYEFNKELSYPFSVPRNYKTK
;
A
#
# COMPACT_ATOMS: atom_id res chain seq x y z
N MET A 1 -16.75 -0.73 7.01
CA MET A 1 -16.25 -2.13 6.97
C MET A 1 -15.28 -2.40 8.11
N ILE A 2 -14.21 -1.66 8.25
CA ILE A 2 -13.28 -1.72 9.41
C ILE A 2 -13.99 -1.46 10.76
N LYS A 3 -15.01 -0.61 10.79
CA LYS A 3 -15.83 -0.36 12.01
C LYS A 3 -16.56 -1.59 12.55
N TYR A 4 -16.78 -2.64 11.75
CA TYR A 4 -17.45 -3.86 12.18
C TYR A 4 -16.49 -4.92 12.70
N LEU A 5 -15.27 -4.98 12.20
CA LEU A 5 -14.21 -5.80 12.80
C LEU A 5 -13.93 -5.37 14.25
N VAL A 6 -14.00 -4.07 14.53
CA VAL A 6 -13.79 -3.49 15.86
C VAL A 6 -14.94 -3.86 16.83
N LYS A 7 -16.20 -3.94 16.37
CA LYS A 7 -17.34 -4.22 17.25
C LYS A 7 -17.43 -5.67 17.73
N ILE A 8 -16.87 -6.62 17.00
CA ILE A 8 -16.91 -8.04 17.37
C ILE A 8 -15.87 -8.38 18.45
N VAL A 9 -14.75 -7.66 18.47
CA VAL A 9 -13.70 -7.82 19.49
C VAL A 9 -14.04 -7.10 20.79
N LEU A 10 -14.89 -6.06 20.75
CA LEU A 10 -15.29 -5.30 21.94
C LEU A 10 -16.31 -6.00 22.84
N GLY A 11 -16.92 -7.09 22.40
CA GLY A 11 -17.93 -7.84 23.18
C GLY A 11 -17.36 -8.73 24.29
N MET A 12 -16.04 -8.92 24.37
CA MET A 12 -15.43 -9.90 25.29
C MET A 12 -14.37 -9.34 26.25
N GLY A 13 -14.21 -8.03 26.35
CA GLY A 13 -13.15 -7.41 27.14
C GLY A 13 -13.57 -6.18 27.94
N LEU A 14 -14.71 -6.21 28.64
CA LEU A 14 -15.02 -5.21 29.65
C LEU A 14 -14.53 -5.71 31.00
N LEU A 15 -13.34 -5.25 31.39
CA LEU A 15 -12.87 -5.01 32.76
C LEU A 15 -11.35 -4.72 32.73
N TYR A 16 -10.98 -3.44 32.65
CA TYR A 16 -9.86 -2.86 33.43
C TYR A 16 -9.81 -1.36 33.15
N VAL A 17 -10.29 -0.60 34.12
CA VAL A 17 -10.11 0.87 34.21
C VAL A 17 -8.74 1.09 34.82
N GLY A 18 -7.87 1.82 34.12
CA GLY A 18 -6.60 2.29 34.64
C GLY A 18 -6.14 3.52 33.87
N ALA A 19 -6.25 4.68 34.49
CA ALA A 19 -5.89 5.98 33.97
C ALA A 19 -4.44 6.07 33.50
N GLY A 20 -4.21 6.62 32.31
CA GLY A 20 -2.89 6.96 31.79
C GLY A 20 -2.98 7.98 30.66
N CYS A 21 -3.15 9.26 31.00
CA CYS A 21 -2.93 10.34 30.05
C CYS A 21 -1.46 10.33 29.60
N ARG A 22 -1.20 9.95 28.34
CA ARG A 22 0.08 10.18 27.68
C ARG A 22 -0.09 11.09 26.48
N SER A 23 0.53 12.23 26.58
CA SER A 23 0.58 13.37 25.69
C SER A 23 0.87 13.00 24.22
N THR A 24 -0.05 13.33 23.31
CA THR A 24 0.06 13.22 21.85
C THR A 24 1.10 14.16 21.21
N LYS A 25 1.75 15.05 21.99
CA LYS A 25 2.76 15.99 21.50
C LYS A 25 4.08 15.33 21.06
N LYS A 26 4.40 14.12 21.49
CA LYS A 26 5.66 13.44 21.13
C LYS A 26 5.67 12.79 19.74
N LEU A 27 4.51 12.47 19.16
CA LEU A 27 4.43 11.82 17.86
C LEU A 27 4.64 12.78 16.68
N GLN A 28 4.11 14.00 16.77
CA GLN A 28 4.36 15.03 15.74
C GLN A 28 5.84 15.44 15.66
N THR A 29 6.55 15.43 16.80
CA THR A 29 7.97 15.80 16.87
C THR A 29 8.90 14.71 16.29
N ALA A 30 8.50 13.43 16.33
CA ALA A 30 9.30 12.33 15.80
C ALA A 30 9.24 12.25 14.26
N ILE A 31 8.10 12.60 13.66
CA ILE A 31 7.94 12.66 12.19
C ILE A 31 8.69 13.87 11.61
N ASN A 32 8.69 15.02 12.31
CA ASN A 32 9.38 16.23 11.86
C ASN A 32 10.91 16.20 12.06
N LYS A 33 11.46 15.41 12.98
CA LYS A 33 12.90 15.43 13.27
C LYS A 33 13.77 14.54 12.35
N ARG A 34 13.22 13.56 11.67
CA ARG A 34 14.00 12.71 10.73
C ARG A 34 14.14 13.28 9.33
N ASP A 35 13.25 14.15 8.89
CA ASP A 35 13.22 14.67 7.52
C ASP A 35 13.61 16.15 7.39
N THR A 36 13.93 16.86 8.47
CA THR A 36 14.17 18.32 8.46
C THR A 36 15.48 18.74 7.77
N ASN A 37 16.33 17.80 7.35
CA ASN A 37 17.57 18.12 6.64
C ASN A 37 17.50 17.89 5.11
N MET A 38 16.32 17.57 4.56
CA MET A 38 16.13 17.43 3.11
C MET A 38 15.11 18.44 2.58
N VAL A 39 15.39 19.72 2.74
CA VAL A 39 14.84 20.72 1.86
C VAL A 39 15.57 20.55 0.53
N ILE A 40 14.97 19.78 -0.40
CA ILE A 40 15.41 19.79 -1.79
C ILE A 40 15.00 21.15 -2.33
N SER A 41 15.91 22.10 -2.34
CA SER A 41 15.68 23.40 -2.98
C SER A 41 15.48 23.17 -4.48
N PRO A 42 14.33 23.53 -5.05
CA PRO A 42 14.18 23.52 -6.50
C PRO A 42 15.21 24.46 -7.09
N GLY A 43 16.11 23.97 -7.93
CA GLY A 43 17.06 24.81 -8.65
C GLY A 43 18.55 24.46 -8.52
N SER A 44 18.94 23.45 -7.75
CA SER A 44 20.36 23.05 -7.61
C SER A 44 20.78 21.83 -8.42
N ALA A 45 19.90 21.25 -9.22
CA ALA A 45 20.26 20.09 -10.03
C ALA A 45 20.99 20.54 -11.31
N ASN A 46 22.25 20.15 -11.44
CA ASN A 46 23.03 20.26 -12.66
C ASN A 46 22.30 19.47 -13.78
N PRO A 47 22.28 19.97 -15.04
CA PRO A 47 21.68 19.24 -16.17
C PRO A 47 22.14 17.77 -16.31
N ASP A 48 23.41 17.48 -16.04
CA ASP A 48 23.94 16.11 -16.07
C ASP A 48 23.36 15.22 -14.96
N SER A 49 23.11 15.78 -13.78
CA SER A 49 22.45 15.07 -12.67
C SER A 49 20.99 14.74 -12.99
N LEU A 50 20.27 15.65 -13.66
CA LEU A 50 18.91 15.42 -14.10
C LEU A 50 18.83 14.33 -15.17
N LYS A 51 19.79 14.31 -16.10
CA LYS A 51 19.91 13.25 -17.09
C LYS A 51 20.13 11.89 -16.44
N GLY A 52 21.07 11.80 -15.50
CA GLY A 52 21.28 10.57 -14.70
C GLY A 52 20.02 10.09 -13.99
N ALA A 53 19.24 11.01 -13.40
CA ALA A 53 17.97 10.66 -12.78
C ALA A 53 16.95 10.07 -13.79
N ILE A 54 16.86 10.64 -14.99
CA ILE A 54 15.99 10.14 -16.06
C ILE A 54 16.42 8.73 -16.48
N ASP A 55 17.70 8.49 -16.64
CA ASP A 55 18.24 7.17 -17.02
C ASP A 55 17.90 6.12 -15.96
N ILE A 56 17.98 6.48 -14.67
CA ILE A 56 17.59 5.59 -13.55
C ILE A 56 16.09 5.32 -13.56
N LEU A 57 15.25 6.34 -13.75
CA LEU A 57 13.79 6.14 -13.83
C LEU A 57 13.42 5.26 -15.02
N GLN A 58 14.09 5.40 -16.17
CA GLN A 58 13.89 4.52 -17.31
C GLN A 58 14.36 3.08 -17.01
N SER A 59 15.44 2.91 -16.25
CA SER A 59 15.89 1.60 -15.77
C SER A 59 14.83 0.97 -14.87
N LEU A 60 14.31 1.69 -13.88
CA LEU A 60 13.24 1.22 -13.00
C LEU A 60 11.99 0.80 -13.79
N GLU A 61 11.60 1.57 -14.79
CA GLU A 61 10.46 1.23 -15.67
C GLU A 61 10.70 -0.07 -16.44
N LYS A 62 11.92 -0.28 -16.96
CA LYS A 62 12.30 -1.53 -17.65
C LYS A 62 12.33 -2.73 -16.70
N HIS A 63 12.67 -2.51 -15.42
CA HIS A 63 12.74 -3.56 -14.40
C HIS A 63 11.42 -3.78 -13.65
N LYS A 64 10.35 -3.09 -14.01
CA LYS A 64 9.02 -3.39 -13.48
C LYS A 64 8.70 -4.86 -13.61
N ILE A 65 8.18 -5.42 -12.53
CA ILE A 65 7.76 -6.82 -12.51
C ILE A 65 6.63 -7.01 -13.52
N GLN A 66 6.93 -7.79 -14.55
CA GLN A 66 5.95 -8.21 -15.55
C GLN A 66 5.33 -9.53 -15.11
N PHE A 67 4.01 -9.60 -15.13
CA PHE A 67 3.28 -10.77 -14.69
C PHE A 67 1.98 -10.94 -15.49
N THR A 68 1.46 -12.14 -15.50
CA THR A 68 0.10 -12.45 -15.97
C THR A 68 -0.84 -12.70 -14.79
N THR A 69 -0.33 -13.39 -13.79
CA THR A 69 -1.05 -13.68 -12.53
C THR A 69 -0.11 -13.60 -11.33
N LEU A 70 -0.67 -13.29 -10.17
CA LEU A 70 -0.03 -13.42 -8.86
C LEU A 70 -0.98 -14.12 -7.91
N SER A 71 -0.49 -15.12 -7.19
CA SER A 71 -1.12 -15.60 -5.95
C SER A 71 -0.20 -15.32 -4.78
N ALA A 72 -0.76 -14.87 -3.65
CA ALA A 72 0.04 -14.65 -2.45
C ALA A 72 -0.74 -14.86 -1.16
N LYS A 73 -0.01 -15.28 -0.12
CA LYS A 73 -0.46 -15.26 1.28
C LYS A 73 0.28 -14.15 2.01
N ILE A 74 -0.47 -13.21 2.54
CA ILE A 74 0.05 -12.00 3.16
C ILE A 74 -0.42 -11.96 4.61
N LYS A 75 0.51 -11.79 5.55
CA LYS A 75 0.17 -11.37 6.91
C LYS A 75 0.06 -9.85 6.90
N VAL A 76 -1.09 -9.33 7.33
CA VAL A 76 -1.41 -7.91 7.35
C VAL A 76 -1.49 -7.44 8.79
N GLN A 77 -0.76 -6.36 9.09
CA GLN A 77 -0.88 -5.59 10.31
C GLN A 77 -1.47 -4.23 9.96
N TYR A 78 -2.38 -3.75 10.79
CA TYR A 78 -3.09 -2.51 10.55
C TYR A 78 -3.20 -1.70 11.84
N GLU A 79 -2.86 -0.42 11.77
CA GLU A 79 -3.01 0.53 12.85
C GLU A 79 -3.69 1.80 12.34
N ASP A 80 -4.64 2.31 13.09
CA ASP A 80 -5.32 3.58 12.81
C ASP A 80 -5.41 4.44 14.07
N LYS A 81 -6.22 5.50 14.04
CA LYS A 81 -6.45 6.39 15.18
C LYS A 81 -6.95 5.68 16.45
N ASN A 82 -7.48 4.47 16.33
CA ASN A 82 -7.95 3.66 17.46
C ASN A 82 -6.85 2.70 17.97
N GLY A 83 -5.65 2.79 17.43
CA GLY A 83 -4.50 1.95 17.75
C GLY A 83 -4.40 0.72 16.86
N LYS A 84 -3.51 -0.19 17.24
CA LYS A 84 -3.21 -1.41 16.51
C LYS A 84 -4.41 -2.37 16.56
N GLN A 85 -4.80 -2.82 15.37
CA GLN A 85 -5.88 -3.80 15.19
C GLN A 85 -5.30 -5.23 15.18
N PRO A 86 -6.11 -6.25 15.45
CA PRO A 86 -5.67 -7.64 15.35
C PRO A 86 -5.12 -7.96 13.96
N ASP A 87 -3.97 -8.64 13.92
CA ASP A 87 -3.37 -9.12 12.69
C ASP A 87 -4.29 -10.09 11.97
N PHE A 88 -4.30 -10.06 10.63
CA PHE A 88 -5.07 -10.98 9.82
C PHE A 88 -4.26 -11.49 8.61
N ASN A 89 -4.74 -12.58 8.01
CA ASN A 89 -4.16 -13.12 6.79
C ASN A 89 -5.06 -12.77 5.60
N ALA A 90 -4.43 -12.30 4.53
CA ALA A 90 -5.06 -12.11 3.23
C ALA A 90 -4.46 -13.10 2.23
N PHE A 91 -5.32 -13.90 1.58
CA PHE A 91 -4.97 -14.63 0.38
C PHE A 91 -5.44 -13.83 -0.81
N ILE A 92 -4.54 -13.54 -1.72
CA ILE A 92 -4.86 -12.80 -2.95
C ILE A 92 -4.61 -13.67 -4.18
N ARG A 93 -5.43 -13.44 -5.19
CA ARG A 93 -5.25 -13.94 -6.56
C ARG A 93 -5.53 -12.80 -7.51
N LEU A 94 -4.52 -12.39 -8.22
CA LEU A 94 -4.58 -11.27 -9.16
C LEU A 94 -4.32 -11.79 -10.57
N ARG A 95 -5.20 -11.45 -11.51
CA ARG A 95 -4.95 -11.54 -12.95
C ARG A 95 -4.77 -10.13 -13.47
N LYS A 96 -3.63 -9.91 -14.15
CA LYS A 96 -3.28 -8.59 -14.69
C LYS A 96 -4.45 -7.99 -15.48
N ASP A 97 -4.74 -6.73 -15.17
CA ASP A 97 -5.74 -5.89 -15.84
C ASP A 97 -7.17 -6.45 -15.88
N SER A 98 -7.48 -7.42 -15.02
CA SER A 98 -8.76 -8.14 -15.07
C SER A 98 -9.45 -8.23 -13.71
N VAL A 99 -8.89 -8.99 -12.77
CA VAL A 99 -9.56 -9.31 -11.52
C VAL A 99 -8.58 -9.46 -10.36
N LEU A 100 -8.97 -8.94 -9.21
CA LEU A 100 -8.32 -9.18 -7.93
C LEU A 100 -9.34 -9.86 -7.00
N TRP A 101 -9.02 -11.08 -6.63
CA TRP A 101 -9.77 -11.87 -5.66
C TRP A 101 -9.01 -11.88 -4.33
N ILE A 102 -9.71 -11.63 -3.22
CA ILE A 102 -9.12 -11.58 -1.88
C ILE A 102 -10.00 -12.39 -0.93
N SER A 103 -9.36 -13.24 -0.13
CA SER A 103 -9.94 -13.90 1.03
C SER A 103 -9.23 -13.43 2.29
N ILE A 104 -9.97 -12.88 3.25
CA ILE A 104 -9.44 -12.39 4.51
C ILE A 104 -9.88 -13.32 5.63
N SER A 105 -8.92 -13.81 6.41
CA SER A 105 -9.15 -14.68 7.56
C SER A 105 -8.49 -14.14 8.82
N ALA A 106 -9.12 -14.34 9.97
CA ALA A 106 -8.51 -14.08 11.27
C ALA A 106 -7.29 -15.00 11.46
N THR A 107 -6.17 -14.44 11.95
CA THR A 107 -4.90 -15.19 12.09
C THR A 107 -5.07 -16.38 13.03
N PHE A 108 -5.85 -16.22 14.10
CA PHE A 108 -5.96 -17.22 15.17
C PHE A 108 -6.88 -18.39 14.84
N LEU A 109 -7.97 -18.17 14.09
CA LEU A 109 -8.99 -19.19 13.85
C LEU A 109 -8.98 -19.76 12.43
N GLY A 110 -8.26 -19.14 11.49
CA GLY A 110 -8.29 -19.52 10.09
C GLY A 110 -9.64 -19.37 9.39
N ILE A 111 -10.65 -18.81 10.10
CA ILE A 111 -12.00 -18.62 9.57
C ILE A 111 -12.00 -17.46 8.59
N GLU A 112 -12.48 -17.69 7.37
CA GLU A 112 -12.66 -16.66 6.39
C GLU A 112 -13.78 -15.68 6.81
N ALA A 113 -13.39 -14.44 7.09
CA ALA A 113 -14.30 -13.38 7.50
C ALA A 113 -14.87 -12.62 6.30
N PHE A 114 -14.02 -12.36 5.29
CA PHE A 114 -14.41 -11.61 4.10
C PHE A 114 -13.91 -12.29 2.85
N ARG A 115 -14.71 -12.19 1.78
CA ARG A 115 -14.29 -12.51 0.41
C ARG A 115 -14.60 -11.33 -0.47
N ILE A 116 -13.63 -10.89 -1.27
CA ILE A 116 -13.73 -9.70 -2.07
C ILE A 116 -13.37 -10.06 -3.51
N LEU A 117 -14.16 -9.59 -4.44
CA LEU A 117 -13.87 -9.64 -5.87
C LEU A 117 -13.85 -8.21 -6.40
N MET A 118 -12.73 -7.81 -6.98
CA MET A 118 -12.56 -6.50 -7.59
C MET A 118 -12.27 -6.65 -9.08
N THR A 119 -12.94 -5.84 -9.88
CA THR A 119 -12.65 -5.63 -11.29
C THR A 119 -12.26 -4.17 -11.51
N LYS A 120 -12.06 -3.76 -12.76
CA LYS A 120 -11.79 -2.34 -13.09
C LYS A 120 -12.94 -1.41 -12.67
N ASP A 121 -14.17 -1.91 -12.67
CA ASP A 121 -15.38 -1.10 -12.51
C ASP A 121 -16.12 -1.33 -11.20
N SER A 122 -15.95 -2.51 -10.60
CA SER A 122 -16.79 -2.95 -9.49
C SER A 122 -16.04 -3.72 -8.41
N ILE A 123 -16.63 -3.69 -7.22
CA ILE A 123 -16.18 -4.44 -6.05
C ILE A 123 -17.38 -5.13 -5.45
N ILE A 124 -17.25 -6.42 -5.20
CA ILE A 124 -18.23 -7.21 -4.46
C ILE A 124 -17.56 -7.70 -3.19
N ILE A 125 -18.17 -7.41 -2.05
CA ILE A 125 -17.65 -7.77 -0.73
C ILE A 125 -18.65 -8.70 -0.07
N ILE A 126 -18.22 -9.93 0.24
CA ILE A 126 -18.98 -10.87 1.04
C ILE A 126 -18.44 -10.83 2.47
N ASN A 127 -19.23 -10.32 3.40
CA ASN A 127 -18.99 -10.43 4.84
C ASN A 127 -19.64 -11.73 5.34
N LYS A 128 -18.82 -12.74 5.60
CA LYS A 128 -19.32 -14.05 6.05
C LYS A 128 -19.74 -14.08 7.50
N LEU A 129 -19.20 -13.19 8.32
CA LEU A 129 -19.53 -13.10 9.73
C LEU A 129 -20.94 -12.56 9.92
N ASP A 130 -21.27 -11.48 9.18
CA ASP A 130 -22.59 -10.83 9.25
C ASP A 130 -23.58 -11.36 8.21
N LYS A 131 -23.17 -12.30 7.36
CA LYS A 131 -23.97 -12.84 6.23
C LYS A 131 -24.53 -11.71 5.36
N ARG A 132 -23.63 -10.81 4.90
CA ARG A 132 -23.97 -9.64 4.08
C ARG A 132 -23.14 -9.61 2.80
N VAL A 133 -23.73 -9.02 1.77
CA VAL A 133 -23.04 -8.72 0.52
C VAL A 133 -23.18 -7.24 0.22
N GLU A 134 -22.09 -6.63 -0.18
CA GLU A 134 -22.05 -5.22 -0.56
C GLU A 134 -21.50 -5.11 -2.00
N TYR A 135 -22.11 -4.23 -2.79
CA TYR A 135 -21.71 -3.93 -4.15
C TYR A 135 -21.28 -2.47 -4.22
N HIS A 136 -20.09 -2.21 -4.72
CA HIS A 136 -19.54 -0.87 -4.82
C HIS A 136 -18.89 -0.64 -6.18
N PRO A 137 -18.85 0.60 -6.69
CA PRO A 137 -17.98 0.96 -7.80
C PRO A 137 -16.51 0.90 -7.35
N PHE A 138 -15.59 0.79 -8.29
CA PHE A 138 -14.15 0.75 -7.97
C PHE A 138 -13.67 2.00 -7.20
N SER A 139 -14.29 3.17 -7.42
CA SER A 139 -13.97 4.40 -6.68
C SER A 139 -14.03 4.25 -5.17
N TYR A 140 -14.78 3.27 -4.67
CA TYR A 140 -14.83 2.94 -3.23
C TYR A 140 -13.45 2.59 -2.64
N VAL A 141 -12.52 2.05 -3.45
CA VAL A 141 -11.13 1.83 -3.00
C VAL A 141 -10.43 3.15 -2.71
N THR A 142 -10.63 4.15 -3.56
CA THR A 142 -10.08 5.49 -3.38
C THR A 142 -10.56 6.13 -2.08
N ASP A 143 -11.86 5.97 -1.77
CA ASP A 143 -12.46 6.52 -0.55
C ASP A 143 -11.89 5.86 0.72
N ILE A 144 -11.58 4.56 0.64
CA ILE A 144 -10.98 3.81 1.77
C ILE A 144 -9.49 4.11 1.89
N ALA A 145 -8.74 4.04 0.78
CA ALA A 145 -7.30 4.21 0.75
C ALA A 145 -6.88 5.68 0.94
N ARG A 146 -7.81 6.60 0.69
CA ARG A 146 -7.59 8.06 0.73
C ARG A 146 -6.50 8.56 -0.24
N ILE A 147 -6.18 7.78 -1.23
CA ILE A 147 -5.31 8.13 -2.35
C ILE A 147 -6.03 7.79 -3.66
N PRO A 148 -5.87 8.57 -4.73
CA PRO A 148 -6.54 8.33 -6.00
C PRO A 148 -6.00 7.04 -6.64
N LEU A 149 -6.71 5.93 -6.48
CA LEU A 149 -6.34 4.64 -7.04
C LEU A 149 -7.25 4.28 -8.21
N ASN A 150 -6.68 3.81 -9.29
CA ASN A 150 -7.35 2.99 -10.28
C ASN A 150 -6.88 1.53 -10.16
N PHE A 151 -7.47 0.62 -10.92
CA PHE A 151 -7.16 -0.81 -10.83
C PHE A 151 -5.68 -1.09 -11.18
N SER A 152 -5.12 -0.40 -12.17
CA SER A 152 -3.70 -0.55 -12.56
C SER A 152 -2.75 -0.07 -11.45
N THR A 153 -3.02 1.09 -10.86
CA THR A 153 -2.20 1.60 -9.74
C THR A 153 -2.28 0.68 -8.51
N LEU A 154 -3.48 0.11 -8.24
CA LEU A 154 -3.63 -0.88 -7.16
C LEU A 154 -2.84 -2.16 -7.45
N GLN A 155 -2.83 -2.63 -8.70
CA GLN A 155 -1.97 -3.75 -9.11
C GLN A 155 -0.49 -3.46 -8.88
N ASP A 156 -0.01 -2.32 -9.35
CA ASP A 156 1.39 -1.92 -9.18
C ASP A 156 1.76 -1.83 -7.70
N LEU A 157 0.89 -1.29 -6.86
CA LEU A 157 1.07 -1.25 -5.41
C LEU A 157 1.19 -2.67 -4.80
N ILE A 158 0.33 -3.61 -5.23
CA ILE A 158 0.34 -5.00 -4.77
C ILE A 158 1.59 -5.74 -5.27
N ILE A 159 2.02 -5.50 -6.48
CA ILE A 159 3.22 -6.12 -7.07
C ILE A 159 4.50 -5.51 -6.48
N GLY A 160 4.47 -4.23 -6.10
CA GLY A 160 5.64 -3.47 -5.64
C GLY A 160 6.35 -2.73 -6.77
N ASN A 161 5.66 -2.51 -7.87
CA ASN A 161 6.11 -1.61 -8.92
C ASN A 161 5.99 -0.15 -8.46
N PRO A 162 6.79 0.77 -9.01
CA PRO A 162 6.67 2.20 -8.74
C PRO A 162 5.28 2.72 -9.10
N ILE A 163 4.70 3.51 -8.20
CA ILE A 163 3.45 4.24 -8.44
C ILE A 163 3.68 5.74 -8.34
N TYR A 164 2.88 6.52 -9.06
CA TYR A 164 2.93 8.00 -9.05
C TYR A 164 4.32 8.58 -9.31
N VAL A 165 5.13 7.93 -10.12
CA VAL A 165 6.35 8.53 -10.65
C VAL A 165 5.93 9.65 -11.60
N GLY A 166 6.32 10.87 -11.27
CA GLY A 166 5.94 12.05 -12.08
C GLY A 166 6.77 12.16 -13.35
N ASP A 167 6.22 12.87 -14.33
CA ASP A 167 6.88 13.09 -15.63
C ASP A 167 8.02 14.12 -15.55
N SER A 168 8.04 14.96 -14.51
CA SER A 168 9.03 16.01 -14.31
C SER A 168 9.98 15.64 -13.18
N VAL A 169 11.25 15.47 -13.50
CA VAL A 169 12.32 15.34 -12.50
C VAL A 169 12.72 16.72 -12.01
N VAL A 170 12.62 16.93 -10.69
CA VAL A 170 12.90 18.23 -10.06
C VAL A 170 14.09 18.19 -9.09
N ALA A 171 14.54 17.00 -8.71
CA ALA A 171 15.65 16.82 -7.79
C ALA A 171 16.35 15.49 -8.01
N PHE A 172 17.66 15.50 -7.79
CA PHE A 172 18.52 14.32 -7.81
C PHE A 172 19.62 14.46 -6.75
N ARG A 173 19.84 13.41 -5.99
CA ARG A 173 20.94 13.33 -5.03
C ARG A 173 21.41 11.89 -4.91
N GLN A 174 22.69 11.67 -5.08
CA GLN A 174 23.36 10.42 -4.81
C GLN A 174 24.08 10.49 -3.46
N THR A 175 23.94 9.48 -2.66
CA THR A 175 24.65 9.24 -1.40
C THR A 175 25.48 7.96 -1.54
N GLU A 176 26.23 7.57 -0.52
CA GLU A 176 27.05 6.35 -0.55
C GLU A 176 26.23 5.07 -0.79
N ASN A 177 24.98 5.01 -0.32
CA ASN A 177 24.17 3.78 -0.34
C ASN A 177 22.84 3.91 -1.08
N HIS A 178 22.41 5.13 -1.43
CA HIS A 178 21.08 5.38 -1.98
C HIS A 178 21.08 6.50 -2.99
N ILE A 179 20.12 6.44 -3.88
CA ILE A 179 19.80 7.52 -4.80
C ILE A 179 18.43 8.07 -4.49
N LEU A 180 18.35 9.38 -4.42
CA LEU A 180 17.13 10.13 -4.16
C LEU A 180 16.73 10.87 -5.43
N ILE A 181 15.53 10.61 -5.91
CA ILE A 181 14.97 11.24 -7.11
C ILE A 181 13.65 11.89 -6.74
N GLY A 182 13.57 13.22 -6.88
CA GLY A 182 12.34 13.97 -6.72
C GLY A 182 11.64 14.14 -8.07
N THR A 183 10.37 13.75 -8.13
CA THR A 183 9.54 13.94 -9.31
C THR A 183 8.24 14.67 -8.97
N VAL A 184 7.64 15.31 -9.96
CA VAL A 184 6.32 15.95 -9.87
C VAL A 184 5.42 15.36 -10.94
N GLY A 185 4.30 14.78 -10.52
CA GLY A 185 3.29 14.21 -11.39
C GLY A 185 1.94 14.93 -11.25
N LYS A 186 0.88 14.32 -11.74
CA LYS A 186 -0.48 14.90 -11.73
C LYS A 186 -1.08 15.06 -10.33
N PHE A 187 -0.81 14.12 -9.43
CA PHE A 187 -1.44 14.07 -8.10
C PHE A 187 -0.45 14.31 -6.97
N PHE A 188 0.79 13.88 -7.15
CA PHE A 188 1.78 13.88 -6.09
C PHE A 188 3.13 14.42 -6.57
N LYS A 189 3.83 15.07 -5.66
CA LYS A 189 5.29 15.11 -5.63
C LYS A 189 5.75 13.79 -5.04
N ASN A 190 6.72 13.14 -5.68
CA ASN A 190 7.24 11.86 -5.22
C ASN A 190 8.74 11.97 -4.98
N LEU A 191 9.19 11.63 -3.78
CA LEU A 191 10.59 11.43 -3.47
C LEU A 191 10.86 9.93 -3.42
N LEU A 192 11.47 9.42 -4.48
CA LEU A 192 11.91 8.03 -4.59
C LEU A 192 13.27 7.87 -3.94
N THR A 193 13.44 6.81 -3.14
CA THR A 193 14.72 6.27 -2.71
C THR A 193 14.96 4.97 -3.46
N VAL A 194 16.08 4.89 -4.16
CA VAL A 194 16.48 3.76 -5.00
C VAL A 194 17.79 3.21 -4.47
N SER A 195 17.97 1.89 -4.53
CA SER A 195 19.22 1.21 -4.18
C SER A 195 20.38 1.67 -5.07
N GLU A 196 21.61 1.51 -4.58
CA GLU A 196 22.81 1.93 -5.28
C GLU A 196 22.98 1.23 -6.65
N ASP A 197 22.53 -0.01 -6.77
CA ASP A 197 22.55 -0.79 -8.03
C ASP A 197 21.45 -0.37 -9.03
N TYR A 198 20.68 0.69 -8.72
CA TYR A 198 19.61 1.30 -9.53
C TYR A 198 18.42 0.38 -9.88
N ASN A 199 18.29 -0.74 -9.21
CA ASN A 199 17.33 -1.77 -9.62
C ASN A 199 16.14 -1.91 -8.68
N LEU A 200 16.29 -1.44 -7.42
CA LEU A 200 15.27 -1.64 -6.38
C LEU A 200 14.78 -0.30 -5.83
N ILE A 201 13.47 -0.20 -5.66
CA ILE A 201 12.86 0.90 -4.93
C ILE A 201 12.84 0.53 -3.46
N GLU A 202 13.40 1.37 -2.60
CA GLU A 202 13.39 1.18 -1.17
C GLU A 202 12.28 1.99 -0.50
N ARG A 203 11.99 3.17 -1.04
CA ARG A 203 10.95 4.06 -0.50
C ARG A 203 10.36 4.95 -1.59
N SER A 204 9.09 5.27 -1.44
CA SER A 204 8.38 6.28 -2.23
C SER A 204 7.57 7.14 -1.27
N LYS A 205 7.97 8.40 -1.11
CA LYS A 205 7.25 9.38 -0.28
C LYS A 205 6.44 10.30 -1.21
N LEU A 206 5.14 10.26 -1.05
CA LEU A 206 4.17 11.00 -1.85
C LEU A 206 3.60 12.14 -1.04
N ASP A 207 3.74 13.37 -1.53
CA ASP A 207 3.08 14.55 -0.99
C ASP A 207 2.08 15.07 -2.01
N ASP A 208 0.83 15.29 -1.59
CA ASP A 208 -0.22 15.78 -2.48
C ASP A 208 0.16 17.13 -3.08
N ILE A 209 -0.12 17.32 -4.38
CA ILE A 209 0.08 18.62 -5.04
C ILE A 209 -0.95 19.63 -4.54
N ASP A 210 -2.18 19.17 -4.28
CA ASP A 210 -3.21 20.00 -3.69
C ASP A 210 -2.94 20.20 -2.20
N ILE A 211 -2.43 21.37 -1.85
CA ILE A 211 -2.12 21.75 -0.47
C ILE A 211 -3.37 21.67 0.43
N GLY A 212 -4.56 21.87 -0.13
CA GLY A 212 -5.83 21.77 0.61
C GLY A 212 -6.15 20.36 1.09
N GLN A 213 -5.68 19.33 0.41
CA GLN A 213 -5.81 17.93 0.83
C GLN A 213 -4.86 17.58 1.98
N ASN A 214 -3.69 18.21 2.04
CA ASN A 214 -2.65 17.98 3.06
C ASN A 214 -2.42 16.48 3.32
N ARG A 215 -2.38 15.70 2.26
CA ARG A 215 -2.28 14.25 2.31
C ARG A 215 -0.87 13.80 1.93
N THR A 216 -0.33 12.89 2.71
CA THR A 216 0.95 12.23 2.43
C THR A 216 0.77 10.73 2.45
N ALA A 217 1.55 10.03 1.62
CA ALA A 217 1.69 8.59 1.70
C ALA A 217 3.17 8.23 1.67
N ASP A 218 3.55 7.29 2.49
CA ASP A 218 4.92 6.78 2.61
C ASP A 218 4.90 5.27 2.38
N LEU A 219 5.60 4.82 1.36
CA LEU A 219 5.66 3.43 0.94
C LEU A 219 7.10 2.95 1.12
N THR A 220 7.33 1.98 1.99
CA THR A 220 8.64 1.37 2.18
C THR A 220 8.60 -0.07 1.65
N TYR A 221 9.68 -0.47 0.98
CA TYR A 221 9.87 -1.79 0.39
C TYR A 221 11.12 -2.42 0.98
N GLY A 222 11.05 -3.68 1.40
CA GLY A 222 12.16 -4.38 2.04
C GLY A 222 12.07 -5.89 1.89
N GLU A 223 13.06 -6.57 2.45
CA GLU A 223 13.16 -8.02 2.41
C GLU A 223 13.03 -8.55 0.96
N TYR A 224 13.84 -8.00 0.07
CA TYR A 224 13.81 -8.37 -1.35
C TYR A 224 14.29 -9.81 -1.55
N GLU A 225 13.47 -10.61 -2.21
CA GLU A 225 13.80 -11.95 -2.67
C GLU A 225 13.92 -11.97 -4.20
N LYS A 226 14.94 -12.66 -4.70
CA LYS A 226 15.10 -12.87 -6.14
C LYS A 226 14.67 -14.29 -6.52
N ASN A 227 13.59 -14.37 -7.30
CA ASN A 227 13.04 -15.64 -7.76
C ASN A 227 12.77 -15.58 -9.26
N ASN A 228 13.35 -16.50 -10.04
CA ASN A 228 13.21 -16.56 -11.51
C ASN A 228 13.47 -15.22 -12.22
N GLY A 229 14.47 -14.48 -11.76
CA GLY A 229 14.84 -13.19 -12.33
C GLY A 229 13.98 -12.00 -11.87
N VAL A 230 12.94 -12.23 -11.06
CA VAL A 230 12.10 -11.20 -10.46
C VAL A 230 12.62 -10.86 -9.07
N SER A 231 12.91 -9.59 -8.81
CA SER A 231 13.19 -9.08 -7.47
C SER A 231 11.88 -8.59 -6.84
N PHE A 232 11.42 -9.26 -5.78
CA PHE A 232 10.13 -8.99 -5.15
C PHE A 232 10.31 -8.61 -3.68
N ALA A 233 9.81 -7.42 -3.29
CA ALA A 233 9.81 -6.98 -1.90
C ALA A 233 8.77 -7.78 -1.11
N THR A 234 9.20 -8.66 -0.21
CA THR A 234 8.31 -9.49 0.62
C THR A 234 7.81 -8.76 1.85
N TYR A 235 8.45 -7.67 2.25
CA TYR A 235 7.97 -6.75 3.28
C TYR A 235 7.65 -5.39 2.69
N ARG A 236 6.48 -4.84 3.07
CA ARG A 236 6.10 -3.48 2.69
C ARG A 236 5.38 -2.79 3.83
N GLU A 237 5.67 -1.52 3.97
CA GLU A 237 4.99 -0.65 4.93
C GLU A 237 4.36 0.52 4.16
N ILE A 238 3.10 0.79 4.46
CA ILE A 238 2.30 1.83 3.82
C ILE A 238 1.75 2.70 4.93
N THR A 239 2.20 3.93 5.00
CA THR A 239 1.64 4.95 5.88
C THR A 239 0.88 5.96 5.05
N VAL A 240 -0.37 6.22 5.38
CA VAL A 240 -1.16 7.31 4.79
C VAL A 240 -1.58 8.26 5.91
N ALA A 241 -1.26 9.52 5.75
CA ALA A 241 -1.66 10.58 6.67
C ALA A 241 -2.41 11.68 5.92
N GLU A 242 -3.58 12.04 6.46
CA GLU A 242 -4.42 13.16 6.04
C GLU A 242 -4.91 13.85 7.33
N LYS A 243 -6.17 13.67 7.71
CA LYS A 243 -6.73 14.08 9.03
C LYS A 243 -6.39 13.06 10.11
N THR A 244 -6.18 11.82 9.73
CA THR A 244 -5.80 10.71 10.59
C THR A 244 -4.74 9.89 9.90
N LYS A 245 -3.86 9.27 10.69
CA LYS A 245 -2.81 8.37 10.19
C LYS A 245 -3.34 6.95 10.14
N VAL A 246 -2.93 6.21 9.10
CA VAL A 246 -3.14 4.77 8.93
C VAL A 246 -1.80 4.15 8.56
N ASP A 247 -1.42 3.11 9.28
CA ASP A 247 -0.23 2.32 9.02
C ASP A 247 -0.64 0.89 8.66
N ILE A 248 -0.09 0.36 7.57
CA ILE A 248 -0.34 -0.99 7.07
C ILE A 248 1.00 -1.65 6.81
N SER A 249 1.27 -2.80 7.46
CA SER A 249 2.42 -3.62 7.12
C SER A 249 1.95 -4.90 6.42
N LEU A 250 2.59 -5.21 5.32
CA LEU A 250 2.32 -6.38 4.49
C LEU A 250 3.56 -7.29 4.50
N LEU A 251 3.40 -8.52 5.01
CA LEU A 251 4.44 -9.52 4.97
C LEU A 251 3.98 -10.69 4.09
N PHE A 252 4.57 -10.79 2.91
CA PHE A 252 4.29 -11.85 1.94
C PHE A 252 4.96 -13.15 2.39
N LYS A 253 4.17 -14.06 2.94
CA LYS A 253 4.66 -15.35 3.44
C LYS A 253 4.87 -16.38 2.34
N GLN A 254 4.08 -16.26 1.28
CA GLN A 254 4.13 -17.11 0.09
C GLN A 254 3.66 -16.28 -1.10
N TYR A 255 4.29 -16.46 -2.24
CA TYR A 255 3.85 -15.83 -3.49
C TYR A 255 4.31 -16.65 -4.70
N GLU A 256 3.50 -16.62 -5.74
CA GLU A 256 3.79 -17.26 -7.01
C GLU A 256 3.28 -16.39 -8.17
N PHE A 257 4.14 -16.21 -9.17
CA PHE A 257 3.79 -15.51 -10.41
C PHE A 257 3.50 -16.47 -11.54
N ASN A 258 2.66 -16.02 -12.47
CA ASN A 258 2.43 -16.64 -13.77
C ASN A 258 1.93 -18.09 -13.72
N LYS A 259 1.16 -18.43 -12.68
CA LYS A 259 0.48 -19.71 -12.55
C LYS A 259 -0.97 -19.59 -13.01
N GLU A 260 -1.54 -20.69 -13.46
CA GLU A 260 -2.97 -20.75 -13.70
C GLU A 260 -3.74 -20.63 -12.38
N LEU A 261 -4.71 -19.70 -12.33
CA LEU A 261 -5.48 -19.40 -11.12
C LEU A 261 -6.97 -19.47 -11.40
N SER A 262 -7.71 -19.99 -10.44
CA SER A 262 -9.17 -19.89 -10.35
C SER A 262 -9.59 -18.77 -9.40
N TYR A 263 -10.74 -18.18 -9.62
CA TYR A 263 -11.29 -17.07 -8.83
C TYR A 263 -12.68 -17.44 -8.30
N PRO A 264 -12.78 -18.44 -7.38
CA PRO A 264 -14.08 -18.95 -6.94
C PRO A 264 -14.84 -17.90 -6.15
N PHE A 265 -15.94 -17.44 -6.72
CA PHE A 265 -16.76 -16.40 -6.13
C PHE A 265 -18.24 -16.70 -6.38
N SER A 266 -18.96 -16.95 -5.31
CA SER A 266 -20.41 -17.15 -5.35
C SER A 266 -21.06 -16.44 -4.18
N VAL A 267 -22.13 -15.71 -4.44
CA VAL A 267 -22.93 -15.04 -3.42
C VAL A 267 -23.94 -16.02 -2.84
N PRO A 268 -23.91 -16.32 -1.52
CA PRO A 268 -24.88 -17.22 -0.93
C PRO A 268 -26.28 -16.61 -0.94
N ARG A 269 -27.30 -17.42 -1.31
CA ARG A 269 -28.68 -16.95 -1.46
C ARG A 269 -29.32 -16.38 -0.19
N ASN A 270 -28.81 -16.80 0.97
CA ASN A 270 -29.32 -16.39 2.29
C ASN A 270 -28.61 -15.18 2.88
N TYR A 271 -27.74 -14.50 2.11
CA TYR A 271 -27.06 -13.29 2.56
C TYR A 271 -27.89 -12.06 2.21
N LYS A 272 -27.89 -11.09 3.13
CA LYS A 272 -28.58 -9.81 2.90
C LYS A 272 -27.73 -8.92 2.01
N THR A 273 -28.33 -8.33 1.00
CA THR A 273 -27.68 -7.28 0.18
C THR A 273 -27.83 -5.93 0.90
N LYS A 274 -26.76 -5.15 0.86
CA LYS A 274 -26.73 -3.78 1.37
C LYS A 274 -26.41 -2.83 0.23
#